data_bc69a60eb1d1c0dbe649682980b6a0f7
#
_entry.id   bc69a60eb1d1c0dbe649682980b6a0f7
#
_cell.length_a   1.000
_cell.length_b   1.000
_cell.length_c   1.000
_cell.angle_alpha   90.00
_cell.angle_beta   90.00
_cell.angle_gamma   90.00
#
_symmetry.space_group_name_H-M   'P 1'
#
loop_
_entity.id
_entity.type
_entity.pdbx_description
1 polymer ?
#
loop_
_entity_poly.entity_id
_entity_poly.type
_entity_poly.pdbx_seq_one_letter_code
_entity_poly.pdbx_strand_id
1 'polypeptide(L)'
;MLRDKILNLIENTDENTKQRLDHFLECINSEDSNVDKVLEWLQNLKDNLPATVTEINLNEVNDGWELNSETGTLEHKTGGFFKVIGVRTETDIRESGKGWNQPMVDQGTEASVVGLIRQVDIDGTPLYLVEAKFEPGNYDRVLLSPTLQVTYDNLNKLHSGRKPLFAEYFDGEDRKGVTKFEHWYPEDGGRFYKKRVKNMLVEANDVTDIPNNFIWLNMYQLKELLKMDNIMNPHLRSIISYL
;
A
#
# COMPACT_ATOMS: atom_id res chain seq x y z
N MET A 1 -14.53 15.88 -27.97
CA MET A 1 -15.44 15.01 -28.78
C MET A 1 -15.91 13.76 -28.04
N LEU A 2 -15.05 12.80 -27.67
CA LEU A 2 -15.51 11.61 -26.89
C LEU A 2 -15.82 11.98 -25.42
N ARG A 3 -14.95 12.78 -24.78
CA ARG A 3 -15.12 13.31 -23.43
C ARG A 3 -16.45 14.05 -23.28
N ASP A 4 -16.74 14.97 -24.19
CA ASP A 4 -17.98 15.79 -24.14
C ASP A 4 -19.24 14.95 -24.36
N LYS A 5 -19.16 13.92 -25.22
CA LYS A 5 -20.27 12.95 -25.41
C LYS A 5 -20.53 12.12 -24.16
N ILE A 6 -19.45 11.67 -23.49
CA ILE A 6 -19.58 10.89 -22.26
C ILE A 6 -20.05 11.78 -21.12
N LEU A 7 -19.51 12.99 -20.96
CA LEU A 7 -19.96 13.95 -19.95
C LEU A 7 -21.43 14.33 -20.13
N ASN A 8 -21.90 14.51 -21.35
CA ASN A 8 -23.31 14.79 -21.64
C ASN A 8 -24.25 13.61 -21.33
N LEU A 9 -23.75 12.38 -21.36
CA LEU A 9 -24.52 11.19 -20.96
C LEU A 9 -24.58 11.04 -19.42
N ILE A 10 -23.76 11.77 -18.69
CA ILE A 10 -23.59 11.66 -17.25
C ILE A 10 -24.09 12.94 -16.53
N GLU A 11 -25.05 13.65 -17.11
CA GLU A 11 -25.54 14.98 -16.65
C GLU A 11 -25.98 15.09 -15.18
N ASN A 12 -26.12 13.97 -14.46
CA ASN A 12 -26.48 13.93 -13.03
C ASN A 12 -25.44 13.26 -12.15
N THR A 13 -24.18 13.19 -12.56
CA THR A 13 -23.14 12.54 -11.77
C THR A 13 -22.54 13.50 -10.75
N ASP A 14 -22.23 12.94 -9.57
CA ASP A 14 -21.47 13.64 -8.55
C ASP A 14 -20.05 13.98 -9.04
N GLU A 15 -19.40 14.88 -8.35
CA GLU A 15 -18.06 15.37 -8.71
C GLU A 15 -17.00 14.25 -8.70
N ASN A 16 -17.16 13.24 -7.85
CA ASN A 16 -16.29 12.08 -7.77
C ASN A 16 -16.36 11.24 -9.06
N THR A 17 -17.57 11.01 -9.58
CA THR A 17 -17.76 10.27 -10.85
C THR A 17 -17.17 11.04 -12.03
N LYS A 18 -17.26 12.38 -12.05
CA LYS A 18 -16.61 13.21 -13.07
C LYS A 18 -15.10 13.11 -13.01
N GLN A 19 -14.52 13.22 -11.81
CA GLN A 19 -13.08 13.06 -11.61
C GLN A 19 -12.59 11.68 -12.06
N ARG A 20 -13.32 10.62 -11.77
CA ARG A 20 -12.99 9.25 -12.22
C ARG A 20 -13.05 9.12 -13.74
N LEU A 21 -14.03 9.75 -14.37
CA LEU A 21 -14.14 9.75 -15.83
C LEU A 21 -13.00 10.55 -16.48
N ASP A 22 -12.70 11.74 -15.96
CA ASP A 22 -11.58 12.55 -16.45
C ASP A 22 -10.28 11.77 -16.33
N HIS A 23 -10.08 11.12 -15.20
CA HIS A 23 -8.92 10.26 -14.94
C HIS A 23 -8.83 9.06 -15.90
N PHE A 24 -9.94 8.39 -16.15
CA PHE A 24 -10.02 7.31 -17.14
C PHE A 24 -9.69 7.79 -18.57
N LEU A 25 -10.18 8.96 -18.95
CA LEU A 25 -9.93 9.54 -20.27
C LEU A 25 -8.45 9.99 -20.42
N GLU A 26 -7.84 10.52 -19.36
CA GLU A 26 -6.42 10.82 -19.29
C GLU A 26 -5.57 9.55 -19.50
N CYS A 27 -5.99 8.43 -18.89
CA CYS A 27 -5.31 7.14 -19.06
C CYS A 27 -5.34 6.62 -20.50
N ILE A 28 -6.45 6.81 -21.22
CA ILE A 28 -6.60 6.36 -22.62
C ILE A 28 -5.70 7.18 -23.56
N ASN A 29 -5.44 8.45 -23.23
CA ASN A 29 -4.66 9.34 -24.07
C ASN A 29 -3.16 9.33 -23.76
N SER A 30 -2.69 8.49 -22.86
CA SER A 30 -1.27 8.36 -22.53
C SER A 30 -0.52 7.67 -23.68
N GLU A 31 0.43 8.37 -24.30
CA GLU A 31 1.21 7.85 -25.43
C GLU A 31 2.29 6.85 -25.00
N ASP A 32 2.81 6.96 -23.76
CA ASP A 32 3.84 6.03 -23.26
C ASP A 32 3.20 4.87 -22.49
N SER A 33 3.02 3.76 -23.22
CA SER A 33 2.50 2.52 -22.68
C SER A 33 3.58 1.46 -22.42
N ASN A 34 4.86 1.79 -22.61
CA ASN A 34 5.94 0.81 -22.54
C ASN A 34 6.21 0.39 -21.09
N VAL A 35 5.74 -0.81 -20.74
CA VAL A 35 6.00 -1.45 -19.45
C VAL A 35 7.31 -2.24 -19.41
N ASP A 36 7.92 -2.55 -20.55
CA ASP A 36 9.15 -3.37 -20.61
C ASP A 36 10.29 -2.73 -19.83
N LYS A 37 10.48 -1.41 -19.97
CA LYS A 37 11.49 -0.65 -19.21
C LYS A 37 11.23 -0.68 -17.70
N VAL A 38 9.97 -0.69 -17.29
CA VAL A 38 9.58 -0.80 -15.88
C VAL A 38 9.92 -2.20 -15.35
N LEU A 39 9.66 -3.24 -16.14
CA LEU A 39 9.99 -4.60 -15.77
C LEU A 39 11.51 -4.84 -15.71
N GLU A 40 12.27 -4.31 -16.66
CA GLU A 40 13.73 -4.33 -16.65
C GLU A 40 14.29 -3.61 -15.40
N TRP A 41 13.78 -2.43 -15.08
CA TRP A 41 14.16 -1.70 -13.88
C TRP A 41 13.85 -2.48 -12.62
N LEU A 42 12.64 -3.05 -12.51
CA LEU A 42 12.24 -3.85 -11.36
C LEU A 42 13.10 -5.11 -11.22
N GLN A 43 13.40 -5.80 -12.34
CA GLN A 43 14.26 -6.97 -12.36
C GLN A 43 15.69 -6.63 -11.91
N ASN A 44 16.24 -5.52 -12.41
CA ASN A 44 17.57 -5.07 -12.00
C ASN A 44 17.64 -4.80 -10.47
N LEU A 45 16.59 -4.20 -9.88
CA LEU A 45 16.52 -4.01 -8.43
C LEU A 45 16.45 -5.35 -7.67
N LYS A 46 15.71 -6.33 -8.19
CA LYS A 46 15.65 -7.68 -7.59
C LYS A 46 17.00 -8.38 -7.62
N ASP A 47 17.69 -8.32 -8.75
CA ASP A 47 18.98 -8.98 -8.96
C ASP A 47 20.10 -8.39 -8.08
N ASN A 48 20.04 -7.09 -7.82
CA ASN A 48 21.03 -6.38 -7.02
C ASN A 48 20.61 -6.17 -5.54
N LEU A 49 19.49 -6.77 -5.11
CA LEU A 49 19.01 -6.63 -3.74
C LEU A 49 19.94 -7.37 -2.74
N PRO A 50 20.62 -6.66 -1.82
CA PRO A 50 21.49 -7.28 -0.84
C PRO A 50 20.71 -7.83 0.37
N ALA A 51 19.68 -8.64 0.11
CA ALA A 51 18.81 -9.19 1.15
C ALA A 51 18.56 -10.68 0.91
N THR A 52 18.65 -11.47 1.99
CA THR A 52 18.28 -12.88 2.06
C THR A 52 17.18 -13.06 3.08
N VAL A 53 16.24 -13.95 2.80
CA VAL A 53 15.20 -14.37 3.75
C VAL A 53 15.39 -15.85 4.00
N THR A 54 15.51 -16.22 5.27
CA THR A 54 15.68 -17.62 5.71
C THR A 54 14.62 -17.91 6.75
N GLU A 55 13.92 -19.01 6.58
CA GLU A 55 13.00 -19.53 7.61
C GLU A 55 13.83 -20.03 8.79
N ILE A 56 13.49 -19.59 9.98
CA ILE A 56 14.10 -20.00 11.24
C ILE A 56 13.04 -20.53 12.20
N ASN A 57 13.47 -21.25 13.23
CA ASN A 57 12.57 -21.67 14.29
C ASN A 57 12.07 -20.43 15.06
N LEU A 58 10.78 -20.41 15.41
CA LEU A 58 10.17 -19.30 16.14
C LEU A 58 10.87 -19.02 17.48
N ASN A 59 11.47 -20.06 18.12
CA ASN A 59 12.26 -19.90 19.35
C ASN A 59 13.61 -19.18 19.13
N GLU A 60 14.03 -19.00 17.89
CA GLU A 60 15.25 -18.27 17.53
C GLU A 60 15.00 -16.78 17.26
N VAL A 61 13.73 -16.38 17.21
CA VAL A 61 13.32 -14.96 17.04
C VAL A 61 13.50 -14.27 18.37
N ASN A 62 14.63 -13.54 18.54
CA ASN A 62 15.06 -12.98 19.83
C ASN A 62 15.28 -11.46 19.82
N ASP A 63 15.17 -10.78 18.69
CA ASP A 63 15.41 -9.34 18.53
C ASP A 63 14.33 -8.48 19.23
N GLY A 64 14.13 -8.70 20.51
CA GLY A 64 13.12 -8.02 21.33
C GLY A 64 11.74 -8.67 21.31
N TRP A 65 11.56 -9.75 20.56
CA TRP A 65 10.32 -10.52 20.58
C TRP A 65 10.31 -11.52 21.73
N GLU A 66 9.17 -11.65 22.39
CA GLU A 66 8.98 -12.61 23.48
C GLU A 66 7.54 -13.12 23.55
N LEU A 67 7.41 -14.34 24.07
CA LEU A 67 6.11 -14.87 24.47
C LEU A 67 5.79 -14.33 25.87
N ASN A 68 4.81 -13.45 25.95
CA ASN A 68 4.31 -12.95 27.22
C ASN A 68 3.59 -14.07 27.97
N SER A 69 4.14 -14.51 29.09
CA SER A 69 3.62 -15.64 29.87
C SER A 69 2.28 -15.37 30.57
N GLU A 70 1.92 -14.09 30.78
CA GLU A 70 0.67 -13.71 31.43
C GLU A 70 -0.50 -13.69 30.43
N THR A 71 -0.25 -13.18 29.22
CA THR A 71 -1.28 -13.00 28.18
C THR A 71 -1.29 -14.13 27.16
N GLY A 72 -0.18 -14.88 27.03
CA GLY A 72 0.02 -15.88 25.99
C GLY A 72 0.20 -15.28 24.59
N THR A 73 0.56 -13.99 24.49
CA THR A 73 0.78 -13.30 23.22
C THR A 73 2.25 -13.31 22.83
N LEU A 74 2.55 -13.44 21.53
CA LEU A 74 3.88 -13.12 21.01
C LEU A 74 3.91 -11.63 20.71
N GLU A 75 4.82 -10.91 21.36
CA GLU A 75 4.90 -9.45 21.24
C GLU A 75 6.33 -8.93 21.33
N HIS A 76 6.56 -7.72 20.88
CA HIS A 76 7.85 -7.07 21.02
C HIS A 76 7.90 -6.27 22.34
N LYS A 77 9.03 -6.34 23.07
CA LYS A 77 9.26 -5.71 24.40
C LYS A 77 9.01 -4.21 24.45
N THR A 78 9.15 -3.50 23.33
CA THR A 78 8.89 -2.06 23.26
C THR A 78 7.41 -1.72 23.24
N GLY A 79 6.51 -2.71 23.08
CA GLY A 79 5.09 -2.49 22.88
C GLY A 79 4.70 -1.96 21.51
N GLY A 80 5.70 -1.63 20.66
CA GLY A 80 5.52 -1.33 19.25
C GLY A 80 5.40 -2.62 18.41
N PHE A 81 5.28 -2.48 17.11
CA PHE A 81 5.04 -3.57 16.17
C PHE A 81 3.66 -4.23 16.35
N PHE A 82 3.49 -5.42 15.79
CA PHE A 82 2.28 -6.21 15.95
C PHE A 82 2.40 -7.19 17.12
N LYS A 83 1.27 -7.76 17.51
CA LYS A 83 1.20 -8.94 18.40
C LYS A 83 0.58 -10.11 17.67
N VAL A 84 0.92 -11.33 18.06
CA VAL A 84 0.17 -12.51 17.67
C VAL A 84 -0.67 -12.92 18.85
N ILE A 85 -1.99 -12.91 18.66
CA ILE A 85 -3.00 -13.24 19.67
C ILE A 85 -3.78 -14.48 19.28
N GLY A 86 -4.37 -15.18 20.25
CA GLY A 86 -5.33 -16.24 20.00
C GLY A 86 -6.75 -15.69 19.89
N VAL A 87 -7.49 -16.09 18.87
CA VAL A 87 -8.90 -15.72 18.68
C VAL A 87 -9.76 -16.97 18.62
N ARG A 88 -10.87 -16.97 19.39
CA ARG A 88 -11.92 -17.99 19.32
C ARG A 88 -13.10 -17.44 18.55
N THR A 89 -13.55 -18.19 17.56
CA THR A 89 -14.79 -17.94 16.82
C THR A 89 -15.80 -18.99 17.17
N GLU A 90 -17.01 -18.55 17.51
CA GLU A 90 -18.17 -19.42 17.74
C GLU A 90 -19.21 -19.08 16.67
N THR A 91 -19.59 -20.07 15.86
CA THR A 91 -20.56 -19.88 14.76
C THR A 91 -21.06 -21.23 14.26
N ASP A 92 -22.28 -21.26 13.79
CA ASP A 92 -22.91 -22.36 13.05
C ASP A 92 -23.07 -22.04 11.54
N ILE A 93 -22.59 -20.88 11.09
CA ILE A 93 -22.84 -20.33 9.74
C ILE A 93 -21.82 -20.83 8.70
N ARG A 94 -20.71 -21.47 9.11
CA ARG A 94 -19.64 -21.91 8.22
C ARG A 94 -19.52 -23.42 8.16
N GLU A 95 -18.74 -23.88 7.16
CA GLU A 95 -18.45 -25.30 6.92
C GLU A 95 -17.89 -26.05 8.14
N SER A 96 -17.27 -25.31 9.08
CA SER A 96 -16.73 -25.87 10.33
C SER A 96 -17.78 -26.19 11.39
N GLY A 97 -19.01 -25.73 11.26
CA GLY A 97 -20.20 -26.10 12.05
C GLY A 97 -20.18 -25.79 13.55
N LYS A 98 -19.04 -25.52 14.17
CA LYS A 98 -18.90 -25.28 15.63
C LYS A 98 -17.92 -24.14 15.99
N GLY A 99 -17.42 -23.42 15.03
CA GLY A 99 -16.37 -22.45 15.26
C GLY A 99 -14.96 -23.07 15.30
N TRP A 100 -13.97 -22.21 15.53
CA TRP A 100 -12.55 -22.61 15.56
C TRP A 100 -11.72 -21.62 16.37
N ASN A 101 -10.49 -22.02 16.70
CA ASN A 101 -9.48 -21.16 17.30
C ASN A 101 -8.34 -20.98 16.29
N GLN A 102 -7.80 -19.75 16.20
CA GLN A 102 -6.64 -19.49 15.33
C GLN A 102 -5.77 -18.37 15.90
N PRO A 103 -4.47 -18.32 15.56
CA PRO A 103 -3.65 -17.15 15.78
C PRO A 103 -4.06 -16.04 14.79
N MET A 104 -4.01 -14.78 15.24
CA MET A 104 -4.22 -13.60 14.42
C MET A 104 -3.19 -12.53 14.76
N VAL A 105 -2.86 -11.70 13.75
CA VAL A 105 -2.00 -10.54 13.93
C VAL A 105 -2.85 -9.35 14.43
N ASP A 106 -2.49 -8.82 15.58
CA ASP A 106 -3.07 -7.60 16.13
C ASP A 106 -2.04 -6.46 16.06
N GLN A 107 -2.37 -5.41 15.34
CA GLN A 107 -1.55 -4.20 15.15
C GLN A 107 -2.32 -2.94 15.57
N GLY A 108 -3.49 -3.11 16.17
CA GLY A 108 -4.45 -2.05 16.41
C GLY A 108 -5.38 -1.79 15.22
N THR A 109 -6.50 -1.14 15.49
CA THR A 109 -7.57 -0.95 14.50
C THR A 109 -7.19 0.04 13.40
N GLU A 110 -6.49 1.11 13.74
CA GLU A 110 -6.11 2.20 12.83
C GLU A 110 -4.58 2.39 12.84
N ALA A 111 -3.87 1.34 12.45
CA ALA A 111 -2.44 1.26 12.70
C ALA A 111 -1.56 1.65 11.50
N SER A 112 -2.12 1.87 10.31
CA SER A 112 -1.30 2.01 9.10
C SER A 112 -1.86 3.04 8.13
N VAL A 113 -0.94 3.70 7.42
CA VAL A 113 -1.20 4.57 6.28
C VAL A 113 -0.53 3.98 5.04
N VAL A 114 -1.27 4.02 3.95
CA VAL A 114 -0.81 3.67 2.61
C VAL A 114 -1.10 4.87 1.71
N GLY A 115 -0.07 5.44 1.12
CA GLY A 115 -0.14 6.69 0.37
C GLY A 115 0.43 6.58 -1.03
N LEU A 116 -0.26 7.15 -2.00
CA LEU A 116 0.21 7.29 -3.37
C LEU A 116 0.32 8.78 -3.73
N ILE A 117 1.48 9.22 -4.19
CA ILE A 117 1.66 10.57 -4.72
C ILE A 117 1.31 10.57 -6.20
N ARG A 118 0.48 11.53 -6.59
CA ARG A 118 0.18 11.89 -7.97
C ARG A 118 0.81 13.23 -8.30
N GLN A 119 1.39 13.34 -9.48
CA GLN A 119 1.89 14.57 -10.07
C GLN A 119 1.30 14.73 -11.46
N VAL A 120 1.10 15.96 -11.91
CA VAL A 120 0.74 16.24 -13.30
C VAL A 120 1.98 16.69 -14.03
N ASP A 121 2.35 15.97 -15.09
CA ASP A 121 3.49 16.29 -15.94
C ASP A 121 3.24 17.56 -16.77
N ILE A 122 4.29 18.08 -17.41
CA ILE A 122 4.24 19.29 -18.24
C ILE A 122 3.22 19.19 -19.38
N ASP A 123 2.97 17.98 -19.87
CA ASP A 123 1.99 17.68 -20.92
C ASP A 123 0.58 17.43 -20.39
N GLY A 124 0.35 17.59 -19.07
CA GLY A 124 -0.93 17.36 -18.43
C GLY A 124 -1.19 15.90 -18.08
N THR A 125 -0.24 14.98 -18.29
CA THR A 125 -0.39 13.56 -17.98
C THR A 125 -0.20 13.31 -16.48
N PRO A 126 -1.15 12.64 -15.82
CA PRO A 126 -0.98 12.23 -14.43
C PRO A 126 0.04 11.10 -14.30
N LEU A 127 1.01 11.30 -13.43
CA LEU A 127 2.01 10.32 -13.05
C LEU A 127 1.86 9.96 -11.57
N TYR A 128 2.16 8.72 -11.23
CA TYR A 128 2.05 8.15 -9.89
C TYR A 128 3.40 7.63 -9.45
N LEU A 129 3.85 8.05 -8.27
CA LEU A 129 5.13 7.64 -7.71
C LEU A 129 4.96 6.31 -6.98
N VAL A 130 5.58 5.26 -7.49
CA VAL A 130 5.56 3.92 -6.89
C VAL A 130 6.95 3.52 -6.41
N GLU A 131 6.98 2.71 -5.37
CA GLU A 131 8.20 2.14 -4.79
C GLU A 131 8.38 0.68 -5.23
N ALA A 132 9.58 0.29 -5.62
CA ALA A 132 9.99 -1.11 -5.64
C ALA A 132 10.41 -1.51 -4.23
N LYS A 133 9.50 -2.16 -3.50
CA LYS A 133 9.63 -2.42 -2.07
C LYS A 133 9.97 -3.87 -1.78
N PHE A 134 11.04 -4.07 -1.02
CA PHE A 134 11.35 -5.36 -0.41
C PHE A 134 10.51 -5.56 0.85
N GLU A 135 9.87 -6.72 0.94
CA GLU A 135 9.24 -7.22 2.16
C GLU A 135 9.51 -8.72 2.27
N PRO A 136 9.90 -9.23 3.47
CA PRO A 136 10.33 -10.63 3.61
C PRO A 136 9.23 -11.65 3.26
N GLY A 137 7.95 -11.27 3.37
CA GLY A 137 6.82 -12.11 3.03
C GLY A 137 6.38 -12.09 1.56
N ASN A 138 7.00 -11.27 0.72
CA ASN A 138 6.67 -11.21 -0.70
C ASN A 138 7.14 -12.48 -1.42
N TYR A 139 6.27 -13.05 -2.26
CA TYR A 139 6.62 -14.22 -3.08
C TYR A 139 7.87 -14.00 -3.92
N ASP A 140 8.02 -12.82 -4.50
CA ASP A 140 9.15 -12.45 -5.37
C ASP A 140 10.00 -11.32 -4.76
N ARG A 141 10.14 -11.31 -3.44
CA ARG A 141 10.93 -10.38 -2.61
C ARG A 141 10.61 -8.91 -2.80
N VAL A 142 10.65 -8.37 -4.02
CA VAL A 142 10.40 -6.96 -4.35
C VAL A 142 9.16 -6.86 -5.22
N LEU A 143 8.21 -6.05 -4.78
CA LEU A 143 6.98 -5.73 -5.54
C LEU A 143 6.82 -4.22 -5.66
N LEU A 144 6.09 -3.78 -6.69
CA LEU A 144 5.62 -2.40 -6.78
C LEU A 144 4.64 -2.13 -5.66
N SER A 145 4.90 -1.07 -4.92
CA SER A 145 4.17 -0.62 -3.73
C SER A 145 3.76 0.84 -3.88
N PRO A 146 2.79 1.34 -3.13
CA PRO A 146 2.52 2.77 -3.07
C PRO A 146 3.76 3.57 -2.65
N THR A 147 3.74 4.89 -2.84
CA THR A 147 4.82 5.79 -2.43
C THR A 147 5.17 5.65 -0.95
N LEU A 148 4.15 5.45 -0.12
CA LEU A 148 4.29 5.24 1.31
C LEU A 148 3.44 4.05 1.76
N GLN A 149 4.06 3.16 2.54
CA GLN A 149 3.37 2.09 3.26
C GLN A 149 4.00 1.98 4.63
N VAL A 150 3.31 2.42 5.67
CA VAL A 150 3.90 2.59 7.00
C VAL A 150 2.87 2.44 8.11
N THR A 151 3.33 1.96 9.26
CA THR A 151 2.53 2.03 10.51
C THR A 151 2.67 3.39 11.18
N TYR A 152 1.68 3.79 11.97
CA TYR A 152 1.76 5.03 12.76
C TYR A 152 2.92 5.00 13.77
N ASP A 153 3.27 3.82 14.30
CA ASP A 153 4.44 3.66 15.19
C ASP A 153 5.74 4.07 14.47
N ASN A 154 5.89 3.70 13.20
CA ASN A 154 7.04 4.10 12.40
C ASN A 154 7.00 5.58 12.02
N LEU A 155 5.82 6.14 11.73
CA LEU A 155 5.65 7.58 11.50
C LEU A 155 6.06 8.38 12.73
N ASN A 156 5.67 7.93 13.90
CA ASN A 156 5.98 8.56 15.19
C ASN A 156 7.40 8.27 15.70
N LYS A 157 8.24 7.58 14.92
CA LYS A 157 9.63 7.23 15.26
C LYS A 157 9.78 6.43 16.57
N LEU A 158 8.80 5.64 16.95
CA LEU A 158 8.85 4.83 18.18
C LEU A 158 9.99 3.82 18.18
N HIS A 159 10.56 3.51 17.01
CA HIS A 159 11.65 2.55 16.83
C HIS A 159 13.01 3.21 16.60
N SER A 160 13.20 4.47 17.00
CA SER A 160 14.47 5.23 16.82
C SER A 160 14.92 5.35 15.34
N GLY A 161 14.05 5.05 14.39
CA GLY A 161 14.30 5.10 12.96
C GLY A 161 14.26 6.52 12.37
N ARG A 162 14.65 6.63 11.10
CA ARG A 162 14.40 7.85 10.31
C ARG A 162 12.92 7.91 9.92
N LYS A 163 12.36 9.13 9.84
CA LYS A 163 11.01 9.31 9.28
C LYS A 163 11.00 8.69 7.87
N PRO A 164 9.97 7.91 7.50
CA PRO A 164 9.87 7.36 6.16
C PRO A 164 9.92 8.46 5.09
N LEU A 165 10.49 8.15 3.94
CA LEU A 165 10.50 9.06 2.80
C LEU A 165 9.07 9.43 2.41
N PHE A 166 8.87 10.68 2.00
CA PHE A 166 7.58 11.23 1.58
C PHE A 166 6.48 11.25 2.66
N ALA A 167 6.81 10.94 3.92
CA ALA A 167 5.84 10.94 5.01
C ALA A 167 5.18 12.33 5.21
N GLU A 168 5.86 13.41 4.86
CA GLU A 168 5.36 14.78 4.94
C GLU A 168 4.14 15.06 4.04
N TYR A 169 3.87 14.21 3.06
CA TYR A 169 2.68 14.30 2.20
C TYR A 169 1.46 13.58 2.79
N PHE A 170 1.65 12.73 3.80
CA PHE A 170 0.60 11.85 4.31
C PHE A 170 0.34 11.99 5.81
N ASP A 171 1.21 12.68 6.54
CA ASP A 171 1.22 12.78 8.00
C ASP A 171 0.98 14.21 8.47
N GLY A 172 0.13 14.36 9.51
CA GLY A 172 -0.17 15.64 10.12
C GLY A 172 -1.26 16.47 9.43
N GLU A 173 -1.62 17.57 10.07
CA GLU A 173 -2.60 18.54 9.55
C GLU A 173 -1.96 19.46 8.49
N ASP A 174 -0.68 19.81 8.67
CA ASP A 174 0.10 20.66 7.77
C ASP A 174 0.84 19.88 6.67
N ARG A 175 0.28 18.73 6.25
CA ARG A 175 0.88 17.89 5.21
C ARG A 175 0.99 18.62 3.88
N LYS A 176 2.06 18.31 3.13
CA LYS A 176 2.29 18.85 1.80
C LYS A 176 1.29 18.30 0.77
N GLY A 177 1.09 19.06 -0.31
CA GLY A 177 0.23 18.64 -1.42
C GLY A 177 -1.27 18.75 -1.14
N VAL A 178 -2.06 18.28 -2.07
CA VAL A 178 -3.53 18.31 -2.02
C VAL A 178 -4.07 16.89 -1.93
N THR A 179 -4.76 16.58 -0.84
CA THR A 179 -5.42 15.27 -0.70
C THR A 179 -6.58 15.15 -1.68
N LYS A 180 -6.51 14.19 -2.59
CA LYS A 180 -7.56 13.89 -3.58
C LYS A 180 -8.59 12.92 -3.01
N PHE A 181 -8.14 11.92 -2.24
CA PHE A 181 -9.00 11.09 -1.41
C PHE A 181 -8.26 10.55 -0.18
N GLU A 182 -9.05 10.20 0.84
CA GLU A 182 -8.60 9.55 2.05
C GLU A 182 -9.71 8.62 2.56
N HIS A 183 -9.46 7.31 2.62
CA HIS A 183 -10.44 6.33 3.05
C HIS A 183 -9.82 5.22 3.89
N TRP A 184 -10.61 4.71 4.85
CA TRP A 184 -10.27 3.54 5.63
C TRP A 184 -10.79 2.26 4.96
N TYR A 185 -9.89 1.34 4.66
CA TYR A 185 -10.23 0.02 4.15
C TYR A 185 -9.88 -1.07 5.16
N PRO A 186 -10.69 -2.14 5.24
CA PRO A 186 -10.36 -3.29 6.06
C PRO A 186 -9.13 -4.02 5.48
N GLU A 187 -8.31 -4.56 6.37
CA GLU A 187 -7.27 -5.51 6.02
C GLU A 187 -7.86 -6.93 5.92
N ASP A 188 -7.06 -7.94 5.52
CA ASP A 188 -7.47 -9.34 5.47
C ASP A 188 -7.94 -9.83 6.86
N GLY A 189 -9.25 -9.90 7.04
CA GLY A 189 -9.88 -10.34 8.30
C GLY A 189 -9.64 -11.80 8.63
N GLY A 190 -9.04 -12.59 7.74
CA GLY A 190 -8.61 -13.96 8.02
C GLY A 190 -7.29 -14.04 8.78
N ARG A 191 -6.48 -12.97 8.77
CA ARG A 191 -5.16 -12.89 9.40
C ARG A 191 -5.02 -11.75 10.38
N PHE A 192 -5.61 -10.60 10.10
CA PHE A 192 -5.51 -9.40 10.92
C PHE A 192 -6.75 -9.19 11.79
N TYR A 193 -6.53 -8.96 13.08
CA TYR A 193 -7.61 -8.72 14.02
C TYR A 193 -8.09 -7.27 13.96
N LYS A 194 -9.30 -7.05 13.40
CA LYS A 194 -9.98 -5.74 13.31
C LYS A 194 -9.15 -4.59 12.72
N LYS A 195 -8.15 -4.90 11.91
CA LYS A 195 -7.27 -3.88 11.31
C LYS A 195 -7.93 -3.16 10.15
N ARG A 196 -7.76 -1.84 10.10
CA ARG A 196 -8.04 -0.98 8.96
C ARG A 196 -6.77 -0.24 8.54
N VAL A 197 -6.69 0.07 7.26
CA VAL A 197 -5.58 0.80 6.65
C VAL A 197 -6.12 2.06 5.99
N LYS A 198 -5.54 3.21 6.31
CA LYS A 198 -5.87 4.46 5.66
C LYS A 198 -5.22 4.51 4.29
N ASN A 199 -6.01 4.57 3.23
CA ASN A 199 -5.54 4.74 1.87
C ASN A 199 -5.69 6.20 1.46
N MET A 200 -4.63 6.78 0.91
CA MET A 200 -4.58 8.19 0.54
C MET A 200 -4.00 8.39 -0.84
N LEU A 201 -4.61 9.29 -1.63
CA LEU A 201 -4.02 9.86 -2.84
C LEU A 201 -3.74 11.34 -2.59
N VAL A 202 -2.50 11.75 -2.77
CA VAL A 202 -2.09 13.15 -2.61
C VAL A 202 -1.48 13.65 -3.92
N GLU A 203 -1.97 14.78 -4.40
CA GLU A 203 -1.39 15.48 -5.56
C GLU A 203 -0.35 16.48 -5.09
N ALA A 204 0.87 16.35 -5.61
CA ALA A 204 2.01 17.21 -5.31
C ALA A 204 2.91 17.35 -6.53
N ASN A 205 3.32 18.59 -6.84
CA ASN A 205 4.19 18.91 -7.99
C ASN A 205 5.60 19.35 -7.56
N ASP A 206 5.91 19.23 -6.27
CA ASP A 206 7.19 19.64 -5.67
C ASP A 206 8.06 18.46 -5.22
N VAL A 207 7.77 17.26 -5.71
CA VAL A 207 8.48 16.03 -5.33
C VAL A 207 9.84 16.00 -6.03
N THR A 208 10.90 16.03 -5.23
CA THR A 208 12.31 15.98 -5.68
C THR A 208 13.07 14.86 -4.97
N ASP A 209 14.33 14.66 -5.37
CA ASP A 209 15.26 13.71 -4.73
C ASP A 209 14.71 12.28 -4.63
N ILE A 210 14.17 11.78 -5.73
CA ILE A 210 13.56 10.46 -5.82
C ILE A 210 14.65 9.37 -5.83
N PRO A 211 14.67 8.44 -4.85
CA PRO A 211 15.62 7.34 -4.83
C PRO A 211 15.44 6.36 -6.00
N ASN A 212 16.50 5.60 -6.29
CA ASN A 212 16.53 4.67 -7.43
C ASN A 212 15.48 3.55 -7.37
N ASN A 213 14.94 3.27 -6.19
CA ASN A 213 13.87 2.28 -6.00
C ASN A 213 12.46 2.89 -6.15
N PHE A 214 12.35 4.13 -6.63
CA PHE A 214 11.07 4.75 -6.98
C PHE A 214 11.03 5.09 -8.47
N ILE A 215 9.83 5.04 -9.04
CA ILE A 215 9.58 5.36 -10.44
C ILE A 215 8.23 6.05 -10.62
N TRP A 216 8.16 7.01 -11.53
CA TRP A 216 6.91 7.61 -11.98
C TRP A 216 6.27 6.74 -13.06
N LEU A 217 5.01 6.38 -12.88
CA LEU A 217 4.22 5.60 -13.83
C LEU A 217 2.92 6.33 -14.14
N ASN A 218 2.50 6.29 -15.39
CA ASN A 218 1.16 6.74 -15.75
C ASN A 218 0.12 5.65 -15.44
N MET A 219 -1.16 5.99 -15.48
CA MET A 219 -2.23 5.05 -15.15
C MET A 219 -2.33 3.89 -16.14
N TYR A 220 -2.02 4.13 -17.43
CA TYR A 220 -2.00 3.06 -18.41
C TYR A 220 -0.96 1.98 -18.05
N GLN A 221 0.27 2.39 -17.75
CA GLN A 221 1.33 1.47 -17.30
C GLN A 221 0.92 0.73 -16.03
N LEU A 222 0.33 1.41 -15.04
CA LEU A 222 -0.18 0.78 -13.84
C LEU A 222 -1.26 -0.27 -14.13
N LYS A 223 -2.21 0.03 -15.05
CA LYS A 223 -3.26 -0.93 -15.44
C LYS A 223 -2.70 -2.13 -16.21
N GLU A 224 -1.69 -1.94 -17.08
CA GLU A 224 -1.02 -3.06 -17.75
C GLU A 224 -0.24 -3.95 -16.77
N LEU A 225 0.53 -3.35 -15.85
CA LEU A 225 1.25 -4.08 -14.82
C LEU A 225 0.31 -4.81 -13.84
N LEU A 226 -0.90 -4.27 -13.61
CA LEU A 226 -1.92 -4.90 -12.76
C LEU A 226 -2.42 -6.25 -13.32
N LYS A 227 -2.32 -6.46 -14.63
CA LYS A 227 -2.71 -7.72 -15.30
C LYS A 227 -1.67 -8.83 -15.13
N MET A 228 -0.48 -8.48 -14.65
CA MET A 228 0.64 -9.42 -14.52
C MET A 228 0.69 -10.01 -13.11
N ASP A 229 1.12 -11.27 -13.01
CA ASP A 229 1.28 -11.96 -11.75
C ASP A 229 2.50 -11.43 -10.97
N ASN A 230 2.34 -11.28 -9.65
CA ASN A 230 3.45 -10.99 -8.72
C ASN A 230 4.25 -9.71 -9.01
N ILE A 231 3.64 -8.68 -9.59
CA ILE A 231 4.27 -7.38 -9.85
C ILE A 231 3.90 -6.34 -8.80
N MET A 232 2.64 -6.31 -8.38
CA MET A 232 2.13 -5.30 -7.44
C MET A 232 1.70 -5.91 -6.12
N ASN A 233 2.00 -5.22 -5.03
CA ASN A 233 1.49 -5.62 -3.72
C ASN A 233 -0.01 -5.29 -3.56
N PRO A 234 -0.70 -5.88 -2.57
CA PRO A 234 -2.12 -5.66 -2.35
C PRO A 234 -2.50 -4.19 -2.09
N HIS A 235 -1.63 -3.43 -1.43
CA HIS A 235 -1.89 -2.04 -1.08
C HIS A 235 -1.89 -1.11 -2.30
N LEU A 236 -0.95 -1.28 -3.23
CA LEU A 236 -0.96 -0.53 -4.49
C LEU A 236 -2.20 -0.86 -5.31
N ARG A 237 -2.57 -2.14 -5.40
CA ARG A 237 -3.81 -2.57 -6.07
C ARG A 237 -5.05 -1.95 -5.44
N SER A 238 -5.09 -1.86 -4.11
CA SER A 238 -6.21 -1.24 -3.38
C SER A 238 -6.40 0.24 -3.78
N ILE A 239 -5.32 1.02 -3.84
CA ILE A 239 -5.41 2.44 -4.24
C ILE A 239 -5.79 2.56 -5.72
N ILE A 240 -5.17 1.79 -6.61
CA ILE A 240 -5.47 1.81 -8.04
C ILE A 240 -6.94 1.42 -8.33
N SER A 241 -7.53 0.54 -7.53
CA SER A 241 -8.93 0.14 -7.71
C SER A 241 -9.92 1.27 -7.42
N TYR A 242 -9.50 2.29 -6.68
CA TYR A 242 -10.29 3.50 -6.43
C TYR A 242 -10.22 4.46 -7.62
N LEU A 243 -9.09 4.50 -8.35
CA LEU A 243 -8.84 5.35 -9.50
C LEU A 243 -9.39 4.74 -10.80
#